data_befd81e1a700a681a66aae0a2c971557
#
_entry.id   befd81e1a700a681a66aae0a2c971557
#
_cell.length_a   1.000
_cell.length_b   1.000
_cell.length_c   1.000
_cell.angle_alpha   90.00
_cell.angle_beta   90.00
_cell.angle_gamma   90.00
#
_symmetry.space_group_name_H-M   'P 1'
#
loop_
_entity.id
_entity.type
_entity.pdbx_description
1 polymer ?
#
loop_
_entity_poly.entity_id
_entity_poly.type
_entity_poly.pdbx_seq_one_letter_code
_entity_poly.pdbx_strand_id
1 'polypeptide(L)' 'MQLETVINRLLKYLNRRNEELSAALTSGGIDNMEKYNYIVGQITALEATKQELSNLLEDKEQHGTVIDINNKTTK' A
#
# COMPACT_ATOMS: atom_id res chain seq x y z
N MET A 1 9.83 -7.98 -17.71
CA MET A 1 8.68 -7.75 -16.82
C MET A 1 8.45 -6.26 -16.69
N GLN A 2 7.22 -5.88 -16.75
CA GLN A 2 6.89 -4.47 -16.68
C GLN A 2 6.68 -4.02 -15.25
N LEU A 3 7.01 -2.76 -15.02
CA LEU A 3 6.89 -2.18 -13.70
C LEU A 3 5.46 -2.21 -13.20
N GLU A 4 4.50 -1.93 -14.09
CA GLU A 4 3.10 -1.97 -13.71
C GLU A 4 2.69 -3.33 -13.18
N THR A 5 3.20 -4.39 -13.82
CA THR A 5 2.88 -5.74 -13.38
C THR A 5 3.41 -5.99 -11.98
N VAL A 6 4.63 -5.55 -11.72
CA VAL A 6 5.23 -5.71 -10.40
C VAL A 6 4.42 -4.97 -9.34
N ILE A 7 4.09 -3.72 -9.64
CA ILE A 7 3.34 -2.90 -8.69
C ILE A 7 1.98 -3.51 -8.42
N ASN A 8 1.30 -3.98 -9.46
CA ASN A 8 -0.03 -4.57 -9.29
C ASN A 8 0.02 -5.84 -8.46
N ARG A 9 1.07 -6.62 -8.62
CA ARG A 9 1.24 -7.81 -7.79
C ARG A 9 1.45 -7.45 -6.33
N LEU A 10 2.24 -6.42 -6.08
CA LEU A 10 2.45 -5.94 -4.72
C LEU A 10 1.14 -5.44 -4.12
N LEU A 11 0.36 -4.70 -4.90
CA LEU A 11 -0.91 -4.20 -4.41
C LEU A 11 -1.84 -5.34 -4.03
N LYS A 12 -1.87 -6.40 -4.83
CA LYS A 12 -2.68 -7.56 -4.50
C LYS A 12 -2.21 -8.21 -3.21
N TYR A 13 -0.91 -8.33 -3.04
CA TYR A 13 -0.37 -8.90 -1.83
C TYR A 13 -0.75 -8.06 -0.62
N LEU A 14 -0.60 -6.75 -0.73
CA LEU A 14 -0.91 -5.86 0.38
C LEU A 14 -2.40 -5.89 0.72
N ASN A 15 -3.25 -5.95 -0.30
CA ASN A 15 -4.69 -6.07 -0.06
C ASN A 15 -5.02 -7.34 0.70
N ARG A 16 -4.40 -8.44 0.31
CA ARG A 16 -4.66 -9.71 0.99
C ARG A 16 -4.20 -9.66 2.44
N ARG A 17 -3.01 -9.10 2.69
CA ARG A 17 -2.52 -8.96 4.06
C ARG A 17 -3.45 -8.09 4.89
N ASN A 18 -3.94 -7.01 4.30
CA ASN A 18 -4.87 -6.14 5.00
C ASN A 18 -6.15 -6.87 5.36
N GLU A 19 -6.65 -7.68 4.45
CA GLU A 19 -7.86 -8.44 4.72
C GLU A 19 -7.64 -9.44 5.83
N GLU A 20 -6.49 -10.10 5.83
CA GLU A 20 -6.17 -11.05 6.89
C GLU A 20 -6.10 -10.36 8.25
N LEU A 21 -5.46 -9.20 8.30
CA LEU A 21 -5.32 -8.47 9.55
C LEU A 21 -6.67 -7.94 10.01
N SER A 22 -7.48 -7.43 9.08
CA SER A 22 -8.81 -6.95 9.43
C SER A 22 -9.68 -8.08 9.97
N ALA A 23 -9.58 -9.25 9.36
CA ALA A 23 -10.33 -10.39 9.82
C ALA A 23 -9.92 -10.77 11.24
N ALA A 24 -8.63 -10.65 11.56
CA ALA A 24 -8.18 -10.93 12.92
C ALA A 24 -8.82 -9.99 13.93
N LEU A 25 -9.00 -8.71 13.55
CA LEU A 25 -9.63 -7.75 14.42
C LEU A 25 -11.09 -8.07 14.69
N THR A 26 -11.78 -8.58 13.68
CA THR A 26 -13.22 -8.77 13.77
C THR A 26 -13.62 -10.17 14.21
N SER A 27 -12.67 -11.09 14.26
CA SER A 27 -12.99 -12.48 14.55
C SER A 27 -13.15 -12.78 16.04
N GLY A 28 -12.84 -11.82 16.90
CA GLY A 28 -12.92 -12.03 18.33
C GLY A 28 -11.70 -12.69 18.92
N GLY A 29 -10.66 -12.90 18.13
CA GLY A 29 -9.46 -13.54 18.62
C GLY A 29 -8.48 -12.61 19.30
N ILE A 30 -8.78 -11.32 19.30
CA ILE A 30 -7.91 -10.31 19.91
C ILE A 30 -8.41 -10.05 21.32
N ASP A 31 -7.60 -10.36 22.29
CA ASP A 31 -8.04 -10.30 23.67
C ASP A 31 -7.31 -9.26 24.52
N ASN A 32 -6.46 -8.45 23.91
CA ASN A 32 -5.82 -7.38 24.69
C ASN A 32 -5.47 -6.22 23.81
N MET A 33 -5.23 -5.07 24.43
CA MET A 33 -5.00 -3.82 23.72
C MET A 33 -3.68 -3.81 23.00
N GLU A 34 -2.69 -4.49 23.51
CA GLU A 34 -1.39 -4.55 22.85
C GLU A 34 -1.49 -5.19 21.48
N LYS A 35 -2.17 -6.33 21.43
CA LYS A 35 -2.37 -7.02 20.16
C LYS A 35 -3.21 -6.17 19.21
N TYR A 36 -4.24 -5.56 19.75
CA TYR A 36 -5.09 -4.70 18.95
C TYR A 36 -4.28 -3.59 18.29
N ASN A 37 -3.50 -2.88 19.10
CA ASN A 37 -2.71 -1.77 18.61
C ASN A 37 -1.66 -2.23 17.61
N TYR A 38 -1.07 -3.39 17.84
CA TYR A 38 -0.08 -3.93 16.92
C TYR A 38 -0.70 -4.18 15.55
N ILE A 39 -1.88 -4.78 15.51
CA ILE A 39 -2.52 -5.10 14.25
C ILE A 39 -2.99 -3.83 13.56
N VAL A 40 -3.56 -2.91 14.32
CA VAL A 40 -3.98 -1.62 13.74
C VAL A 40 -2.78 -0.90 13.14
N GLY A 41 -1.64 -0.94 13.82
CA GLY A 41 -0.43 -0.33 13.28
C GLY A 41 0.01 -0.96 11.98
N GLN A 42 -0.09 -2.28 11.89
CA GLN A 42 0.26 -2.95 10.65
C GLN A 42 -0.69 -2.58 9.52
N ILE A 43 -1.98 -2.53 9.81
CA ILE A 43 -2.95 -2.14 8.79
C ILE A 43 -2.66 -0.72 8.31
N THR A 44 -2.38 0.18 9.23
CA THR A 44 -2.08 1.56 8.88
C THR A 44 -0.85 1.64 7.98
N ALA A 45 0.19 0.90 8.32
CA ALA A 45 1.41 0.91 7.52
C ALA A 45 1.17 0.33 6.13
N LEU A 46 0.40 -0.75 6.06
CA LEU A 46 0.09 -1.35 4.77
C LEU A 46 -0.74 -0.42 3.90
N GLU A 47 -1.67 0.30 4.52
CA GLU A 47 -2.49 1.24 3.77
C GLU A 47 -1.65 2.38 3.22
N ALA A 48 -0.73 2.89 4.02
CA ALA A 48 0.17 3.93 3.54
C ALA A 48 1.02 3.42 2.38
N THR A 49 1.50 2.20 2.48
CA THR A 49 2.30 1.61 1.42
C THR A 49 1.48 1.42 0.15
N LYS A 50 0.25 0.94 0.30
CA LYS A 50 -0.65 0.80 -0.84
C LYS A 50 -0.87 2.13 -1.54
N GLN A 51 -1.10 3.16 -0.74
CA GLN A 51 -1.34 4.48 -1.30
C GLN A 51 -0.13 4.96 -2.08
N GLU A 52 1.06 4.74 -1.54
CA GLU A 52 2.27 5.15 -2.22
C GLU A 52 2.47 4.40 -3.52
N LEU A 53 2.22 3.10 -3.51
CA LEU A 53 2.35 2.32 -4.73
C LEU A 53 1.34 2.76 -5.78
N SER A 54 0.12 3.09 -5.36
CA SER A 54 -0.88 3.60 -6.29
C SER A 54 -0.45 4.93 -6.88
N ASN A 55 0.13 5.79 -6.04
CA ASN A 55 0.62 7.08 -6.51
C ASN A 55 1.72 6.90 -7.54
N LEU A 56 2.63 5.98 -7.28
CA LEU A 56 3.71 5.72 -8.22
C LEU A 56 3.19 5.20 -9.55
N LEU A 57 2.21 4.33 -9.49
CA LEU A 57 1.63 3.78 -10.70
C LEU A 57 0.91 4.87 -11.48
N GLU A 58 0.19 5.72 -10.80
CA GLU A 58 -0.52 6.82 -11.44
C GLU A 58 0.46 7.79 -12.08
N ASP A 59 1.54 8.11 -11.37
CA ASP A 59 2.59 8.95 -11.92
C ASP A 59 3.14 8.38 -13.21
N LYS A 60 3.43 7.10 -13.19
CA LYS A 60 3.98 6.46 -14.38
C LYS A 60 3.01 6.56 -15.54
N GLU A 61 1.74 6.38 -15.29
CA GLU A 61 0.74 6.43 -16.35
C GLU A 61 0.54 7.82 -16.89
N GLN A 62 0.56 8.81 -16.01
CA GLN A 62 0.31 10.18 -16.40
C GLN A 62 1.53 10.85 -17.01
N HIS A 63 2.68 10.54 -16.44
CA HIS A 63 3.92 11.19 -16.85
C HIS A 63 4.85 10.27 -17.57
N GLY A 64 4.37 9.16 -17.97
CA GLY A 64 5.14 8.03 -18.43
C GLY A 64 6.38 8.35 -19.20
N THR A 65 6.45 9.47 -19.80
CA THR A 65 7.59 9.84 -20.60
C THR A 65 8.23 11.13 -20.18
N VAL A 66 7.68 11.75 -19.23
CA VAL A 66 8.12 13.08 -18.91
C VAL A 66 9.05 13.11 -17.81
N ILE A 67 9.61 13.63 -17.77
CA ILE A 67 10.09 13.83 -16.78
C ILE A 67 10.36 15.00 -16.34
N ASP A 68 9.97 15.11 -16.50
CA ASP A 68 9.94 15.85 -16.19
C ASP A 68 10.35 16.57 -15.54
N ILE A 69 10.51 16.76 -15.60
CA ILE A 69 10.62 17.20 -15.10
C ILE A 69 10.75 17.90 -14.33
N ASN A 70 10.89 18.01 -14.33
CA ASN A 70 10.72 18.43 -13.80
C ASN A 70 10.70 18.65 -13.09
N ASN A 71 10.79 18.65 -13.12
CA ASN A 71 10.53 18.62 -12.70
C ASN A 71 10.58 18.86 -11.86
N LYS A 72 10.78 19.22 -11.78
CA LYS A 72 10.67 19.22 -11.23
C LYS A 72 10.77 19.27 -10.31
N THR A 73 10.91 19.42 -10.57
CA THR A 73 10.76 19.23 -9.91
C THR A 73 10.84 19.30 -9.08
N THR A 74 11.08 19.52 -9.05
CA THR A 74 10.87 19.34 -8.54
C THR A 74 10.77 19.44 -7.85
N LYS A 75 10.93 19.87 -7.63
CA LYS A 75 10.67 19.62 -7.26
C LYS A 75 10.87 19.54 -6.91
#